data_5c61009ef2290f1d81ff79c5c6026a6c
#
_entry.id   5c61009ef2290f1d81ff79c5c6026a6c
#
_cell.length_a   1.000
_cell.length_b   1.000
_cell.length_c   1.000
_cell.angle_alpha   90.00
_cell.angle_beta   90.00
_cell.angle_gamma   90.00
#
_symmetry.space_group_name_H-M   'P 1'
#
loop_
_entity.id
_entity.type
_entity.pdbx_description
1 polymer ?
#
loop_
_entity_poly.entity_id
_entity_poly.type
_entity_poly.pdbx_seq_one_letter_code
_entity_poly.pdbx_strand_id
1 'polypeptide(L)'
;MIGIEAFRIGNTYLVRTNLVEAARKTLRRLMEETGETANLGIADNGDVVFVDQVETQNPIRAFFSPGTRGHMHSSGIGKSLLADMPQRDVEKILQEKGQPEFTQKTLTSFEALFNDLDATRKRGWSIDDEERYSGMRCVASNIYNTFGEAIAGISVSGPTVRFPNHVISELGPKVKRAADEVTNAIGGKPRRR
;
A
#
# COMPACT_ATOMS: atom_id res chain seq x y z
N MET A 1 -25.65 -8.17 -14.69
CA MET A 1 -25.59 -6.79 -14.13
C MET A 1 -25.55 -6.89 -12.62
N ILE A 2 -24.55 -6.32 -11.95
CA ILE A 2 -24.51 -6.25 -10.48
C ILE A 2 -25.54 -5.21 -10.04
N GLY A 3 -26.48 -5.64 -9.19
CA GLY A 3 -27.56 -4.76 -8.73
C GLY A 3 -27.12 -3.80 -7.61
N ILE A 4 -27.95 -2.78 -7.32
CA ILE A 4 -27.72 -1.76 -6.29
C ILE A 4 -27.50 -2.37 -4.89
N GLU A 5 -28.06 -3.55 -4.62
CA GLU A 5 -27.87 -4.27 -3.34
C GLU A 5 -26.42 -4.70 -3.11
N ALA A 6 -25.70 -5.11 -4.16
CA ALA A 6 -24.27 -5.44 -4.02
C ALA A 6 -23.45 -4.19 -3.66
N PHE A 7 -23.80 -3.02 -4.23
CA PHE A 7 -23.22 -1.74 -3.84
C PHE A 7 -23.53 -1.41 -2.36
N ARG A 8 -24.79 -1.59 -1.92
CA ARG A 8 -25.20 -1.35 -0.53
C ARG A 8 -24.43 -2.23 0.46
N ILE A 9 -24.27 -3.51 0.16
CA ILE A 9 -23.50 -4.45 0.98
C ILE A 9 -22.02 -4.03 1.05
N GLY A 10 -21.41 -3.75 -0.09
CA GLY A 10 -20.02 -3.30 -0.15
C GLY A 10 -19.80 -1.98 0.60
N ASN A 11 -20.71 -1.02 0.46
CA ASN A 11 -20.64 0.25 1.18
C ASN A 11 -20.75 0.09 2.70
N THR A 12 -21.51 -0.90 3.18
CA THR A 12 -21.61 -1.19 4.63
C THR A 12 -20.25 -1.57 5.22
N TYR A 13 -19.39 -2.29 4.50
CA TYR A 13 -18.04 -2.59 4.91
C TYR A 13 -17.19 -1.30 5.04
N LEU A 14 -17.23 -0.43 4.04
CA LEU A 14 -16.47 0.82 4.02
C LEU A 14 -16.89 1.78 5.14
N VAL A 15 -18.20 1.90 5.39
CA VAL A 15 -18.76 2.75 6.45
C VAL A 15 -18.40 2.23 7.84
N ARG A 16 -18.43 0.91 8.05
CA ARG A 16 -18.08 0.31 9.35
C ARG A 16 -16.63 0.53 9.77
N THR A 17 -15.72 0.63 8.82
CA THR A 17 -14.29 0.82 9.12
C THR A 17 -13.92 2.28 9.34
N ASN A 18 -14.75 3.23 8.90
CA ASN A 18 -14.48 4.69 8.88
C ASN A 18 -13.11 5.04 8.22
N LEU A 19 -12.43 4.03 7.67
CA LEU A 19 -11.06 4.12 7.18
C LEU A 19 -10.98 4.95 5.88
N VAL A 20 -11.87 4.66 4.92
CA VAL A 20 -11.86 5.34 3.61
C VAL A 20 -12.19 6.81 3.79
N GLU A 21 -13.19 7.13 4.61
CA GLU A 21 -13.56 8.52 4.89
C GLU A 21 -12.42 9.28 5.59
N ALA A 22 -11.81 8.66 6.62
CA ALA A 22 -10.67 9.24 7.34
C ALA A 22 -9.44 9.44 6.42
N ALA A 23 -9.19 8.51 5.50
CA ALA A 23 -8.05 8.57 4.61
C ALA A 23 -8.21 9.58 3.46
N ARG A 24 -9.43 9.85 3.01
CA ARG A 24 -9.69 10.57 1.75
C ARG A 24 -9.08 11.98 1.69
N LYS A 25 -9.14 12.73 2.78
CA LYS A 25 -8.52 14.07 2.87
C LYS A 25 -7.00 13.98 2.76
N THR A 26 -6.41 13.00 3.45
CA THR A 26 -4.96 12.75 3.45
C THR A 26 -4.47 12.26 2.08
N LEU A 27 -5.22 11.37 1.43
CA LEU A 27 -4.91 10.93 0.05
C LEU A 27 -4.89 12.11 -0.93
N ARG A 28 -5.91 13.01 -0.86
CA ARG A 28 -5.98 14.19 -1.73
C ARG A 28 -4.79 15.09 -1.53
N ARG A 29 -4.48 15.44 -0.28
CA ARG A 29 -3.31 16.26 0.03
C ARG A 29 -2.02 15.60 -0.45
N LEU A 30 -1.87 14.30 -0.24
CA LEU A 30 -0.68 13.56 -0.67
C LEU A 30 -0.52 13.58 -2.19
N MET A 31 -1.63 13.43 -2.94
CA MET A 31 -1.64 13.58 -4.40
C MET A 31 -1.27 15.02 -4.82
N GLU A 32 -1.83 16.05 -4.17
CA GLU A 32 -1.53 17.45 -4.48
C GLU A 32 -0.06 17.81 -4.21
N GLU A 33 0.50 17.35 -3.09
CA GLU A 33 1.89 17.60 -2.69
C GLU A 33 2.92 16.87 -3.56
N THR A 34 2.56 15.72 -4.11
CA THR A 34 3.47 14.86 -4.88
C THR A 34 3.28 14.96 -6.38
N GLY A 35 2.09 15.41 -6.82
CA GLY A 35 1.68 15.38 -8.22
C GLY A 35 1.40 13.96 -8.74
N GLU A 36 1.32 12.95 -7.87
CA GLU A 36 1.19 11.55 -8.25
C GLU A 36 -0.01 10.88 -7.58
N THR A 37 -0.48 9.77 -8.15
CA THR A 37 -1.63 9.03 -7.63
C THR A 37 -1.37 8.51 -6.23
N ALA A 38 -2.27 8.82 -5.29
CA ALA A 38 -2.28 8.30 -3.93
C ALA A 38 -3.34 7.20 -3.79
N ASN A 39 -2.99 6.09 -3.14
CA ASN A 39 -3.86 4.91 -3.02
C ASN A 39 -4.03 4.50 -1.56
N LEU A 40 -5.16 3.88 -1.26
CA LEU A 40 -5.45 3.15 -0.03
C LEU A 40 -5.70 1.68 -0.37
N GLY A 41 -5.05 0.77 0.35
CA GLY A 41 -5.23 -0.66 0.18
C GLY A 41 -5.25 -1.40 1.50
N ILE A 42 -5.90 -2.55 1.51
CA ILE A 42 -5.99 -3.47 2.66
C ILE A 42 -5.45 -4.84 2.28
N ALA A 43 -5.08 -5.65 3.27
CA ALA A 43 -4.80 -7.07 3.04
C ALA A 43 -6.11 -7.88 3.06
N ASP A 44 -6.28 -8.75 2.08
CA ASP A 44 -7.39 -9.70 2.03
C ASP A 44 -6.94 -11.01 1.38
N ASN A 45 -7.01 -12.11 2.13
CA ASN A 45 -6.65 -13.45 1.66
C ASN A 45 -5.26 -13.53 0.97
N GLY A 46 -4.25 -12.85 1.52
CA GLY A 46 -2.89 -12.85 0.99
C GLY A 46 -2.65 -11.96 -0.25
N ASP A 47 -3.63 -11.14 -0.60
CA ASP A 47 -3.53 -10.10 -1.63
C ASP A 47 -3.64 -8.70 -1.02
N VAL A 48 -3.18 -7.69 -1.75
CA VAL A 48 -3.61 -6.30 -1.53
C VAL A 48 -4.87 -6.04 -2.33
N VAL A 49 -5.88 -5.47 -1.69
CA VAL A 49 -7.08 -4.94 -2.36
C VAL A 49 -7.06 -3.42 -2.26
N PHE A 50 -7.05 -2.74 -3.42
CA PHE A 50 -7.17 -1.28 -3.45
C PHE A 50 -8.62 -0.89 -3.16
N VAL A 51 -8.84 -0.06 -2.14
CA VAL A 51 -10.19 0.32 -1.68
C VAL A 51 -10.55 1.77 -1.98
N ASP A 52 -9.55 2.64 -2.15
CA ASP A 52 -9.74 4.02 -2.60
C ASP A 52 -8.47 4.54 -3.28
N GLN A 53 -8.63 5.54 -4.16
CA GLN A 53 -7.52 6.27 -4.75
C GLN A 53 -7.91 7.72 -5.04
N VAL A 54 -6.90 8.59 -5.06
CA VAL A 54 -6.99 9.95 -5.61
C VAL A 54 -5.99 10.05 -6.74
N GLU A 55 -6.50 10.12 -7.96
CA GLU A 55 -5.68 10.17 -9.18
C GLU A 55 -5.09 11.56 -9.41
N THR A 56 -3.84 11.60 -9.88
CA THR A 56 -3.29 12.80 -10.50
C THR A 56 -3.91 13.02 -11.89
N GLN A 57 -3.89 14.27 -12.35
CA GLN A 57 -4.32 14.61 -13.72
C GLN A 57 -3.23 14.40 -14.77
N ASN A 58 -2.04 13.94 -14.39
CA ASN A 58 -0.96 13.65 -15.31
C ASN A 58 -1.39 12.54 -16.31
N PRO A 59 -1.09 12.70 -17.62
CA PRO A 59 -1.45 11.69 -18.63
C PRO A 59 -0.84 10.32 -18.39
N ILE A 60 0.41 10.26 -17.92
CA ILE A 60 1.10 9.03 -17.53
C ILE A 60 1.02 8.94 -16.00
N ARG A 61 0.23 8.02 -15.49
CA ARG A 61 -0.02 7.84 -14.06
C ARG A 61 -0.28 6.39 -13.68
N ALA A 62 -0.09 6.07 -12.42
CA ALA A 62 -0.59 4.82 -11.85
C ALA A 62 -2.13 4.87 -11.76
N PHE A 63 -2.75 3.74 -12.10
CA PHE A 63 -4.19 3.59 -11.99
C PHE A 63 -4.54 2.20 -11.44
N PHE A 64 -5.22 2.18 -10.30
CA PHE A 64 -5.71 0.96 -9.65
C PHE A 64 -7.16 1.17 -9.23
N SER A 65 -8.10 0.72 -10.05
CA SER A 65 -9.52 0.83 -9.70
C SER A 65 -9.81 0.23 -8.32
N PRO A 66 -10.66 0.85 -7.51
CA PRO A 66 -11.17 0.22 -6.29
C PRO A 66 -11.69 -1.20 -6.57
N GLY A 67 -11.29 -2.16 -5.73
CA GLY A 67 -11.54 -3.59 -5.92
C GLY A 67 -10.42 -4.34 -6.68
N THR A 68 -9.45 -3.64 -7.29
CA THR A 68 -8.28 -4.30 -7.90
C THR A 68 -7.49 -5.06 -6.84
N ARG A 69 -7.11 -6.29 -7.16
CA ARG A 69 -6.27 -7.16 -6.32
C ARG A 69 -4.86 -7.25 -6.88
N GLY A 70 -3.88 -7.31 -6.00
CA GLY A 70 -2.47 -7.46 -6.38
C GLY A 70 -1.71 -8.33 -5.40
N HIS A 71 -0.66 -9.00 -5.87
CA HIS A 71 0.23 -9.79 -5.01
C HIS A 71 0.97 -8.90 -4.01
N MET A 72 1.03 -9.33 -2.75
CA MET A 72 1.66 -8.52 -1.69
C MET A 72 3.17 -8.37 -1.89
N HIS A 73 3.87 -9.40 -2.39
CA HIS A 73 5.33 -9.38 -2.55
C HIS A 73 5.83 -8.36 -3.57
N SER A 74 5.01 -7.98 -4.55
CA SER A 74 5.35 -7.05 -5.65
C SER A 74 4.55 -5.74 -5.59
N SER A 75 4.10 -5.34 -4.42
CA SER A 75 3.32 -4.13 -4.21
C SER A 75 3.88 -3.32 -3.04
N GLY A 76 3.97 -2.00 -3.17
CA GLY A 76 4.40 -1.16 -2.06
C GLY A 76 3.54 -1.37 -0.82
N ILE A 77 2.20 -1.24 -0.92
CA ILE A 77 1.28 -1.49 0.20
C ILE A 77 1.43 -2.93 0.71
N GLY A 78 1.52 -3.91 -0.20
CA GLY A 78 1.69 -5.32 0.18
C GLY A 78 2.94 -5.56 1.00
N LYS A 79 4.10 -5.09 0.55
CA LYS A 79 5.36 -5.24 1.29
C LYS A 79 5.36 -4.48 2.61
N SER A 80 4.70 -3.32 2.66
CA SER A 80 4.52 -2.59 3.92
C SER A 80 3.75 -3.41 4.95
N LEU A 81 2.63 -4.04 4.55
CA LEU A 81 1.81 -4.91 5.40
C LEU A 81 2.55 -6.19 5.79
N LEU A 82 3.20 -6.88 4.83
CA LEU A 82 4.03 -8.06 5.10
C LEU A 82 5.15 -7.76 6.11
N ALA A 83 5.75 -6.57 6.04
CA ALA A 83 6.80 -6.16 6.96
C ALA A 83 6.33 -6.10 8.42
N ASP A 84 5.04 -5.93 8.69
CA ASP A 84 4.49 -5.88 10.05
C ASP A 84 3.94 -7.24 10.53
N MET A 85 3.80 -8.22 9.64
CA MET A 85 3.33 -9.57 9.96
C MET A 85 4.44 -10.42 10.59
N PRO A 86 4.07 -11.41 11.43
CA PRO A 86 5.00 -12.47 11.85
C PRO A 86 5.54 -13.23 10.63
N GLN A 87 6.82 -13.62 10.68
CA GLN A 87 7.48 -14.31 9.57
C GLN A 87 6.70 -15.55 9.09
N ARG A 88 6.22 -16.38 10.02
CA ARG A 88 5.42 -17.60 9.72
C ARG A 88 4.17 -17.28 8.86
N ASP A 89 3.53 -16.13 9.11
CA ASP A 89 2.31 -15.76 8.41
C ASP A 89 2.65 -15.25 6.99
N VAL A 90 3.78 -14.55 6.85
CA VAL A 90 4.35 -14.17 5.54
C VAL A 90 4.69 -15.42 4.73
N GLU A 91 5.41 -16.37 5.31
CA GLU A 91 5.77 -17.64 4.65
C GLU A 91 4.53 -18.40 4.16
N LYS A 92 3.49 -18.47 4.98
CA LYS A 92 2.22 -19.10 4.60
C LYS A 92 1.59 -18.40 3.39
N ILE A 93 1.50 -17.07 3.40
CA ILE A 93 0.98 -16.28 2.27
C ILE A 93 1.77 -16.58 1.00
N LEU A 94 3.10 -16.59 1.10
CA LEU A 94 3.97 -16.82 -0.07
C LEU A 94 3.87 -18.26 -0.60
N GLN A 95 3.66 -19.25 0.30
CA GLN A 95 3.41 -20.64 -0.11
C GLN A 95 2.07 -20.78 -0.84
N GLU A 96 1.03 -20.11 -0.37
CA GLU A 96 -0.32 -20.18 -0.95
C GLU A 96 -0.45 -19.39 -2.25
N LYS A 97 0.17 -18.20 -2.32
CA LYS A 97 0.02 -17.27 -3.47
C LYS A 97 1.17 -17.34 -4.47
N GLY A 98 2.31 -17.88 -4.06
CA GLY A 98 3.55 -17.82 -4.82
C GLY A 98 4.17 -16.42 -4.86
N GLN A 99 5.30 -16.36 -5.56
CA GLN A 99 6.02 -15.12 -5.88
C GLN A 99 6.24 -15.03 -7.41
N PRO A 100 5.15 -14.92 -8.21
CA PRO A 100 5.30 -14.83 -9.65
C PRO A 100 6.15 -13.63 -10.04
N GLU A 101 7.00 -13.84 -11.04
CA GLU A 101 7.81 -12.79 -11.65
C GLU A 101 6.93 -11.95 -12.58
N PHE A 102 6.93 -10.64 -12.40
CA PHE A 102 6.23 -9.68 -13.25
C PHE A 102 7.20 -8.83 -14.07
N THR A 103 8.39 -8.61 -13.51
CA THR A 103 9.50 -7.90 -14.13
C THR A 103 10.82 -8.53 -13.66
N GLN A 104 11.93 -8.17 -14.30
CA GLN A 104 13.27 -8.59 -13.86
C GLN A 104 13.64 -8.11 -12.45
N LYS A 105 12.90 -7.13 -11.89
CA LYS A 105 13.11 -6.59 -10.55
C LYS A 105 12.20 -7.21 -9.49
N THR A 106 11.24 -8.05 -9.88
CA THR A 106 10.35 -8.72 -8.93
C THR A 106 11.15 -9.57 -7.95
N LEU A 107 10.88 -9.42 -6.66
CA LEU A 107 11.51 -10.23 -5.61
C LEU A 107 10.87 -11.63 -5.59
N THR A 108 11.51 -12.60 -6.23
CA THR A 108 10.97 -13.96 -6.45
C THR A 108 11.47 -14.99 -5.45
N SER A 109 12.35 -14.63 -4.52
CA SER A 109 12.85 -15.52 -3.47
C SER A 109 12.48 -15.02 -2.08
N PHE A 110 12.30 -15.95 -1.13
CA PHE A 110 12.08 -15.62 0.28
C PHE A 110 13.19 -14.73 0.83
N GLU A 111 14.45 -15.08 0.57
CA GLU A 111 15.60 -14.34 1.06
C GLU A 111 15.59 -12.87 0.58
N ALA A 112 15.40 -12.64 -0.72
CA ALA A 112 15.35 -11.30 -1.28
C ALA A 112 14.19 -10.48 -0.69
N LEU A 113 13.00 -11.09 -0.58
CA LEU A 113 11.83 -10.42 -0.01
C LEU A 113 12.04 -10.11 1.48
N PHE A 114 12.50 -11.07 2.30
CA PHE A 114 12.70 -10.83 3.74
C PHE A 114 13.76 -9.75 4.00
N ASN A 115 14.82 -9.69 3.19
CA ASN A 115 15.80 -8.59 3.27
C ASN A 115 15.15 -7.22 3.00
N ASP A 116 14.26 -7.12 2.01
CA ASP A 116 13.51 -5.87 1.75
C ASP A 116 12.48 -5.56 2.83
N LEU A 117 11.80 -6.58 3.38
CA LEU A 117 10.89 -6.40 4.51
C LEU A 117 11.63 -5.90 5.77
N ASP A 118 12.83 -6.38 6.03
CA ASP A 118 13.67 -5.90 7.14
C ASP A 118 14.11 -4.44 6.93
N ALA A 119 14.50 -4.09 5.71
CA ALA A 119 14.77 -2.70 5.36
C ALA A 119 13.53 -1.82 5.50
N THR A 120 12.36 -2.32 5.09
CA THR A 120 11.05 -1.67 5.24
C THR A 120 10.72 -1.42 6.72
N ARG A 121 10.92 -2.42 7.59
CA ARG A 121 10.73 -2.27 9.05
C ARG A 121 11.61 -1.17 9.64
N LYS A 122 12.89 -1.13 9.24
CA LYS A 122 13.86 -0.16 9.77
C LYS A 122 13.54 1.28 9.36
N ARG A 123 13.15 1.50 8.10
CA ARG A 123 12.87 2.85 7.58
C ARG A 123 11.43 3.31 7.85
N GLY A 124 10.46 2.38 8.04
CA GLY A 124 9.06 2.66 8.30
C GLY A 124 8.19 2.85 7.05
N TRP A 125 8.73 2.60 5.86
CA TRP A 125 8.01 2.58 4.58
C TRP A 125 8.61 1.56 3.63
N SER A 126 7.81 1.05 2.71
CA SER A 126 8.21 0.13 1.65
C SER A 126 8.44 0.85 0.33
N ILE A 127 9.13 0.20 -0.57
CA ILE A 127 9.35 0.65 -1.95
C ILE A 127 8.99 -0.52 -2.87
N ASP A 128 8.15 -0.29 -3.87
CA ASP A 128 8.06 -1.12 -5.05
C ASP A 128 8.93 -0.43 -6.13
N ASP A 129 10.08 -1.02 -6.44
CA ASP A 129 11.03 -0.50 -7.44
C ASP A 129 10.85 -1.21 -8.77
N GLU A 130 9.76 -0.93 -9.47
CA GLU A 130 9.43 -1.56 -10.76
C GLU A 130 9.17 -3.09 -10.63
N GLU A 131 8.80 -3.57 -9.45
CA GLU A 131 8.62 -5.00 -9.19
C GLU A 131 7.32 -5.54 -9.81
N ARG A 132 6.28 -4.71 -9.87
CA ARG A 132 5.00 -5.07 -10.48
C ARG A 132 4.90 -4.64 -11.94
N TYR A 133 5.34 -3.41 -12.24
CA TYR A 133 5.27 -2.82 -13.58
C TYR A 133 6.57 -2.10 -13.89
N SER A 134 7.23 -2.49 -14.99
CA SER A 134 8.40 -1.75 -15.49
C SER A 134 8.05 -0.29 -15.73
N GLY A 135 8.93 0.62 -15.33
CA GLY A 135 8.72 2.06 -15.45
C GLY A 135 7.84 2.70 -14.38
N MET A 136 7.37 1.92 -13.38
CA MET A 136 6.55 2.41 -12.27
C MET A 136 7.20 2.15 -10.92
N ARG A 137 7.15 3.13 -10.03
CA ARG A 137 7.60 3.02 -8.64
C ARG A 137 6.49 3.40 -7.67
N CYS A 138 6.54 2.82 -6.47
CA CYS A 138 5.60 3.10 -5.42
C CYS A 138 6.32 3.18 -4.07
N VAL A 139 5.87 4.11 -3.22
CA VAL A 139 6.27 4.20 -1.81
C VAL A 139 5.03 4.05 -0.95
N ALA A 140 5.08 3.21 0.08
CA ALA A 140 3.92 2.94 0.93
C ALA A 140 4.26 2.85 2.42
N SER A 141 3.27 3.08 3.29
CA SER A 141 3.39 2.92 4.73
C SER A 141 2.06 2.44 5.33
N ASN A 142 2.14 1.79 6.51
CA ASN A 142 1.01 1.15 7.17
C ASN A 142 0.14 2.12 7.97
N ILE A 143 -1.15 1.84 7.99
CA ILE A 143 -2.16 2.40 8.88
C ILE A 143 -2.50 1.36 9.93
N TYR A 144 -2.55 1.77 11.20
CA TYR A 144 -2.73 0.88 12.35
C TYR A 144 -4.08 1.11 13.04
N ASN A 145 -4.64 0.04 13.60
CA ASN A 145 -5.83 0.11 14.45
C ASN A 145 -5.46 0.43 15.92
N THR A 146 -6.46 0.43 16.80
CA THR A 146 -6.31 0.69 18.25
C THR A 146 -5.49 -0.37 18.98
N PHE A 147 -5.35 -1.56 18.39
CA PHE A 147 -4.54 -2.68 18.93
C PHE A 147 -3.09 -2.67 18.42
N GLY A 148 -2.73 -1.72 17.54
CA GLY A 148 -1.40 -1.66 16.94
C GLY A 148 -1.19 -2.67 15.81
N GLU A 149 -2.26 -3.17 15.21
CA GLU A 149 -2.21 -4.06 14.05
C GLU A 149 -2.27 -3.24 12.76
N ALA A 150 -1.42 -3.56 11.79
CA ALA A 150 -1.45 -2.96 10.46
C ALA A 150 -2.67 -3.47 9.68
N ILE A 151 -3.68 -2.62 9.50
CA ILE A 151 -4.96 -2.99 8.87
C ILE A 151 -5.06 -2.52 7.42
N ALA A 152 -4.24 -1.55 7.04
CA ALA A 152 -4.24 -0.95 5.71
C ALA A 152 -2.87 -0.33 5.41
N GLY A 153 -2.69 0.08 4.16
CA GLY A 153 -1.55 0.89 3.75
C GLY A 153 -1.99 2.03 2.83
N ILE A 154 -1.24 3.13 2.89
CA ILE A 154 -1.35 4.25 1.98
C ILE A 154 -0.10 4.31 1.11
N SER A 155 -0.25 4.67 -0.16
CA SER A 155 0.89 4.77 -1.08
C SER A 155 0.80 5.94 -2.03
N VAL A 156 1.96 6.33 -2.57
CA VAL A 156 2.07 7.17 -3.74
C VAL A 156 2.76 6.38 -4.84
N SER A 157 2.19 6.38 -6.03
CA SER A 157 2.68 5.62 -7.19
C SER A 157 2.80 6.51 -8.41
N GLY A 158 3.93 6.42 -9.11
CA GLY A 158 4.20 7.20 -10.30
C GLY A 158 5.30 6.59 -11.18
N PRO A 159 5.50 7.13 -12.40
CA PRO A 159 6.53 6.64 -13.31
C PRO A 159 7.93 6.95 -12.79
N THR A 160 8.88 6.05 -13.08
CA THR A 160 10.28 6.11 -12.64
C THR A 160 10.97 7.42 -12.98
N VAL A 161 10.63 8.04 -14.11
CA VAL A 161 11.18 9.33 -14.55
C VAL A 161 10.89 10.48 -13.57
N ARG A 162 9.80 10.37 -12.79
CA ARG A 162 9.43 11.33 -11.74
C ARG A 162 9.77 10.84 -10.33
N PHE A 163 10.20 9.57 -10.20
CA PHE A 163 10.58 8.91 -8.96
C PHE A 163 12.06 8.48 -8.93
N PRO A 164 13.03 9.38 -9.21
CA PRO A 164 14.44 9.05 -9.00
C PRO A 164 14.72 8.81 -7.50
N ASN A 165 15.85 8.17 -7.18
CA ASN A 165 16.16 7.72 -5.82
C ASN A 165 16.10 8.81 -4.75
N HIS A 166 16.53 10.04 -5.07
CA HIS A 166 16.44 11.15 -4.13
C HIS A 166 14.98 11.52 -3.81
N VAL A 167 14.08 11.51 -4.81
CA VAL A 167 12.65 11.73 -4.62
C VAL A 167 12.03 10.63 -3.75
N ILE A 168 12.38 9.36 -3.98
CA ILE A 168 11.94 8.24 -3.14
C ILE A 168 12.32 8.47 -1.66
N SER A 169 13.56 8.93 -1.41
CA SER A 169 14.04 9.21 -0.05
C SER A 169 13.28 10.35 0.64
N GLU A 170 12.79 11.32 -0.12
CA GLU A 170 11.95 12.42 0.38
C GLU A 170 10.48 12.01 0.56
N LEU A 171 9.97 11.17 -0.35
CA LEU A 171 8.59 10.68 -0.33
C LEU A 171 8.34 9.72 0.83
N GLY A 172 9.30 8.86 1.16
CA GLY A 172 9.14 7.87 2.23
C GLY A 172 8.63 8.49 3.54
N PRO A 173 9.33 9.48 4.12
CA PRO A 173 8.86 10.17 5.33
C PRO A 173 7.52 10.90 5.15
N LYS A 174 7.20 11.41 3.96
CA LYS A 174 5.90 12.06 3.69
C LYS A 174 4.76 11.06 3.73
N VAL A 175 4.92 9.92 3.03
CA VAL A 175 3.93 8.84 3.01
C VAL A 175 3.75 8.24 4.40
N LYS A 176 4.83 8.07 5.16
CA LYS A 176 4.75 7.62 6.54
C LYS A 176 3.95 8.58 7.42
N ARG A 177 4.22 9.88 7.37
CA ARG A 177 3.43 10.88 8.12
C ARG A 177 1.96 10.84 7.74
N ALA A 178 1.65 10.71 6.45
CA ALA A 178 0.29 10.59 5.96
C ALA A 178 -0.42 9.34 6.54
N ALA A 179 0.27 8.20 6.59
CA ALA A 179 -0.24 6.99 7.22
C ALA A 179 -0.46 7.16 8.74
N ASP A 180 0.47 7.83 9.43
CA ASP A 180 0.37 8.13 10.87
C ASP A 180 -0.84 9.06 11.15
N GLU A 181 -1.13 10.04 10.29
CA GLU A 181 -2.30 10.91 10.41
C GLU A 181 -3.62 10.13 10.27
N VAL A 182 -3.71 9.25 9.28
CA VAL A 182 -4.90 8.39 9.13
C VAL A 182 -5.03 7.44 10.32
N THR A 183 -3.92 6.86 10.79
CA THR A 183 -3.87 6.04 12.01
C THR A 183 -4.47 6.80 13.20
N ASN A 184 -4.02 8.03 13.44
CA ASN A 184 -4.55 8.87 14.53
C ASN A 184 -6.03 9.21 14.34
N ALA A 185 -6.46 9.53 13.11
CA ALA A 185 -7.84 9.89 12.80
C ALA A 185 -8.84 8.76 13.07
N ILE A 186 -8.41 7.50 12.93
CA ILE A 186 -9.23 6.32 13.28
C ILE A 186 -9.02 5.82 14.72
N GLY A 187 -8.28 6.58 15.56
CA GLY A 187 -7.95 6.19 16.93
C GLY A 187 -6.90 5.09 17.05
N GLY A 188 -6.19 4.79 15.98
CA GLY A 188 -5.15 3.78 15.95
C GLY A 188 -3.86 4.23 16.65
N LYS A 189 -2.96 3.27 16.86
CA LYS A 189 -1.62 3.50 17.44
C LYS A 189 -0.61 2.63 16.72
N PRO A 190 0.53 3.19 16.25
CA PRO A 190 1.60 2.37 15.71
C PRO A 190 2.07 1.36 16.76
N ARG A 191 2.41 0.15 16.33
CA ARG A 191 3.01 -0.84 17.21
C ARG A 191 4.33 -0.27 17.78
N ARG A 192 4.41 -0.14 19.10
CA ARG A 192 5.69 0.21 19.75
C ARG A 192 6.64 -0.97 19.55
N ARG A 193 7.70 -0.76 18.80
CA ARG A 193 8.82 -1.70 18.58
C ARG A 193 9.87 -1.51 19.65
#